data_d97f59baf91768e2c55c72994047d1ef
#
_entry.id   d97f59baf91768e2c55c72994047d1ef
#
_cell.length_a   1.000
_cell.length_b   1.000
_cell.length_c   1.000
_cell.angle_alpha   90.00
_cell.angle_beta   90.00
_cell.angle_gamma   90.00
#
_symmetry.space_group_name_H-M   'P 1'
#
loop_
_entity.id
_entity.type
_entity.pdbx_description
1 polymer ?
#
loop_
_entity_poly.entity_id
_entity_poly.type
_entity_poly.pdbx_seq_one_letter_code
_entity_poly.pdbx_strand_id
1 'polypeptide(L)'
;NTKIIAHRGDTMNAVENTVEAIESAAEAGADYSEIDIQETKDHQFVVFHDMTLRRLAGSSKRVADMTLKELQQTKVRSGDYSSHIASFDEIIKIAKKNKIDLLVEVKLHGGESSDMVERLVTLLKKEKVTDKYLVQSLDQPVIEKIEQADPTLETGIILALNIGNLPKTSADFIVLEDFSINKRLLTQAKQNNKMVFVWTVNKEKLMQMYLRKNIDGIITNYPKKAIELRESFNENDSLRSRIENRLGF
;
A
#
# COMPACT_ATOMS: atom_id res chain seq x y z
N ASN A 1 3.07 9.99 -14.24
CA ASN A 1 2.72 10.66 -12.98
C ASN A 1 2.94 9.77 -11.78
N THR A 2 3.62 10.32 -10.76
CA THR A 2 3.82 9.63 -9.49
C THR A 2 2.48 9.39 -8.78
N LYS A 3 2.21 8.15 -8.41
CA LYS A 3 1.03 7.79 -7.60
C LYS A 3 1.27 8.15 -6.14
N ILE A 4 0.24 8.69 -5.51
CA ILE A 4 0.25 8.96 -4.06
C ILE A 4 -0.54 7.87 -3.37
N ILE A 5 0.11 7.18 -2.45
CA ILE A 5 -0.42 6.01 -1.74
C ILE A 5 -0.45 6.31 -0.25
N ALA A 6 -1.63 6.28 0.34
CA ALA A 6 -1.80 6.53 1.76
C ALA A 6 -1.39 5.30 2.57
N HIS A 7 -0.38 5.42 3.42
CA HIS A 7 0.16 4.34 4.24
C HIS A 7 -0.81 3.95 5.35
N ARG A 8 -1.43 2.77 5.23
CA ARG A 8 -2.47 2.28 6.14
C ARG A 8 -3.69 3.19 6.22
N GLY A 9 -4.00 3.87 5.10
CA GLY A 9 -4.97 4.95 5.03
C GLY A 9 -4.39 6.29 5.42
N ASP A 10 -5.26 7.28 5.67
CA ASP A 10 -4.86 8.58 6.19
C ASP A 10 -4.81 8.56 7.71
N THR A 11 -3.63 8.26 8.26
CA THR A 11 -3.42 8.11 9.71
C THR A 11 -3.27 9.45 10.45
N MET A 12 -3.30 10.55 9.73
CA MET A 12 -3.35 11.88 10.35
C MET A 12 -4.75 12.19 10.90
N ASN A 13 -5.79 11.57 10.34
CA ASN A 13 -7.19 11.87 10.66
C ASN A 13 -7.97 10.66 11.17
N ALA A 14 -7.35 9.49 11.30
CA ALA A 14 -8.00 8.25 11.75
C ALA A 14 -6.98 7.22 12.23
N VAL A 15 -7.46 6.17 12.89
CA VAL A 15 -6.64 5.01 13.25
C VAL A 15 -6.24 4.27 11.97
N GLU A 16 -5.00 3.82 11.89
CA GLU A 16 -4.49 3.04 10.76
C GLU A 16 -5.36 1.81 10.44
N ASN A 17 -5.43 1.44 9.18
CA ASN A 17 -6.11 0.22 8.72
C ASN A 17 -7.60 0.14 9.09
N THR A 18 -8.27 1.28 9.21
CA THR A 18 -9.69 1.35 9.53
C THR A 18 -10.50 1.94 8.38
N VAL A 19 -11.81 1.74 8.45
CA VAL A 19 -12.76 2.32 7.49
C VAL A 19 -12.57 3.84 7.38
N GLU A 20 -12.46 4.53 8.51
CA GLU A 20 -12.30 5.98 8.56
C GLU A 20 -10.99 6.45 7.90
N ALA A 21 -9.92 5.67 8.06
CA ALA A 21 -8.63 5.99 7.43
C ALA A 21 -8.69 5.86 5.90
N ILE A 22 -9.45 4.89 5.38
CA ILE A 22 -9.67 4.73 3.93
C ILE A 22 -10.53 5.88 3.38
N GLU A 23 -11.61 6.22 4.08
CA GLU A 23 -12.48 7.35 3.70
C GLU A 23 -11.68 8.66 3.64
N SER A 24 -10.86 8.91 4.65
CA SER A 24 -10.03 10.12 4.72
C SER A 24 -8.96 10.15 3.62
N ALA A 25 -8.36 9.02 3.28
CA ALA A 25 -7.41 8.92 2.17
C ALA A 25 -8.08 9.25 0.82
N ALA A 26 -9.29 8.75 0.61
CA ALA A 26 -10.07 9.04 -0.58
C ALA A 26 -10.43 10.54 -0.67
N GLU A 27 -10.83 11.14 0.44
CA GLU A 27 -11.14 12.57 0.52
C GLU A 27 -9.90 13.43 0.22
N ALA A 28 -8.72 12.99 0.64
CA ALA A 28 -7.45 13.66 0.32
C ALA A 28 -7.07 13.57 -1.16
N GLY A 29 -7.71 12.70 -1.94
CA GLY A 29 -7.43 12.49 -3.34
C GLY A 29 -6.31 11.47 -3.62
N ALA A 30 -5.95 10.65 -2.65
CA ALA A 30 -4.95 9.60 -2.85
C ALA A 30 -5.37 8.62 -3.96
N ASP A 31 -4.40 8.17 -4.75
CA ASP A 31 -4.66 7.20 -5.83
C ASP A 31 -4.94 5.81 -5.27
N TYR A 32 -4.22 5.44 -4.22
CA TYR A 32 -4.36 4.17 -3.51
C TYR A 32 -4.32 4.40 -2.01
N SER A 33 -4.96 3.51 -1.28
CA SER A 33 -4.67 3.32 0.14
C SER A 33 -3.95 1.99 0.30
N GLU A 34 -2.77 2.02 0.91
CA GLU A 34 -2.09 0.80 1.32
C GLU A 34 -2.76 0.27 2.58
N ILE A 35 -2.96 -1.03 2.64
CA ILE A 35 -3.50 -1.74 3.79
C ILE A 35 -2.72 -3.02 4.05
N ASP A 36 -2.77 -3.52 5.29
CA ASP A 36 -2.15 -4.77 5.69
C ASP A 36 -3.23 -5.81 5.97
N ILE A 37 -3.11 -6.99 5.37
CA ILE A 37 -4.02 -8.10 5.66
C ILE A 37 -3.30 -9.28 6.29
N GLN A 38 -4.00 -9.96 7.18
CA GLN A 38 -3.55 -11.19 7.85
C GLN A 38 -4.66 -12.22 7.86
N GLU A 39 -4.29 -13.50 7.87
CA GLU A 39 -5.24 -14.59 8.05
C GLU A 39 -5.59 -14.75 9.53
N THR A 40 -6.89 -14.84 9.82
CA THR A 40 -7.43 -15.08 11.17
C THR A 40 -7.42 -16.55 11.52
N LYS A 41 -7.73 -16.88 12.79
CA LYS A 41 -7.86 -18.27 13.26
C LYS A 41 -8.86 -19.09 12.45
N ASP A 42 -9.96 -18.47 12.02
CA ASP A 42 -11.01 -19.09 11.21
C ASP A 42 -10.80 -18.87 9.69
N HIS A 43 -9.56 -18.64 9.27
CA HIS A 43 -9.16 -18.53 7.87
C HIS A 43 -9.86 -17.43 7.07
N GLN A 44 -10.15 -16.33 7.73
CA GLN A 44 -10.66 -15.10 7.10
C GLN A 44 -9.54 -14.08 6.96
N PHE A 45 -9.78 -12.96 6.29
CA PHE A 45 -8.82 -11.88 6.17
C PHE A 45 -9.25 -10.66 6.98
N VAL A 46 -8.37 -10.22 7.86
CA VAL A 46 -8.53 -9.03 8.68
C VAL A 46 -7.54 -7.97 8.28
N VAL A 47 -7.90 -6.71 8.41
CA VAL A 47 -7.02 -5.57 8.07
C VAL A 47 -6.37 -5.06 9.34
N PHE A 48 -5.12 -5.48 9.56
CA PHE A 48 -4.36 -5.17 10.75
C PHE A 48 -2.87 -5.41 10.52
N HIS A 49 -2.01 -4.51 11.01
CA HIS A 49 -0.56 -4.58 10.75
C HIS A 49 0.18 -5.51 11.70
N ASP A 50 0.01 -5.33 13.00
CA ASP A 50 0.81 -6.01 14.03
C ASP A 50 0.40 -7.47 14.23
N MET A 51 1.31 -8.29 14.73
CA MET A 51 1.00 -9.69 15.09
C MET A 51 0.16 -9.79 16.36
N THR A 52 0.22 -8.78 17.23
CA THR A 52 -0.56 -8.71 18.49
C THR A 52 -1.39 -7.44 18.53
N LEU A 53 -2.37 -7.44 19.42
CA LEU A 53 -3.27 -6.29 19.64
C LEU A 53 -2.67 -5.22 20.58
N ARG A 54 -1.42 -5.37 21.00
CA ARG A 54 -0.82 -4.54 22.08
C ARG A 54 -0.84 -3.04 21.76
N ARG A 55 -0.29 -2.66 20.61
CA ARG A 55 -0.07 -1.23 20.29
C ARG A 55 -1.38 -0.46 20.12
N LEU A 56 -2.37 -1.02 19.44
CA LEU A 56 -3.62 -0.34 19.11
C LEU A 56 -4.78 -0.67 20.06
N ALA A 57 -4.75 -1.80 20.76
CA ALA A 57 -5.85 -2.26 21.60
C ALA A 57 -5.44 -2.64 23.04
N GLY A 58 -4.16 -2.55 23.39
CA GLY A 58 -3.68 -2.79 24.74
C GLY A 58 -3.76 -4.24 25.22
N SER A 59 -3.95 -5.20 24.32
CA SER A 59 -4.06 -6.63 24.62
C SER A 59 -2.85 -7.39 24.06
N SER A 60 -2.35 -8.37 24.81
CA SER A 60 -1.27 -9.24 24.35
C SER A 60 -1.73 -10.37 23.41
N LYS A 61 -3.00 -10.47 23.11
CA LYS A 61 -3.55 -11.50 22.22
C LYS A 61 -2.97 -11.38 20.82
N ARG A 62 -2.72 -12.52 20.21
CA ARG A 62 -2.25 -12.59 18.83
C ARG A 62 -3.44 -12.57 17.87
N VAL A 63 -3.32 -11.81 16.79
CA VAL A 63 -4.34 -11.75 15.74
C VAL A 63 -4.64 -13.14 15.15
N ALA A 64 -3.60 -13.95 14.92
CA ALA A 64 -3.73 -15.31 14.37
C ALA A 64 -4.50 -16.28 15.29
N ASP A 65 -4.63 -15.98 16.58
CA ASP A 65 -5.33 -16.81 17.55
C ASP A 65 -6.79 -16.40 17.76
N MET A 66 -7.27 -15.41 17.01
CA MET A 66 -8.62 -14.86 17.13
C MET A 66 -9.43 -15.08 15.85
N THR A 67 -10.74 -15.27 16.03
CA THR A 67 -11.67 -15.32 14.90
C THR A 67 -11.90 -13.90 14.34
N LEU A 68 -12.35 -13.83 13.09
CA LEU A 68 -12.70 -12.55 12.48
C LEU A 68 -13.75 -11.79 13.31
N LYS A 69 -14.77 -12.49 13.78
CA LYS A 69 -15.82 -11.88 14.61
C LYS A 69 -15.27 -11.26 15.90
N GLU A 70 -14.37 -11.97 16.59
CA GLU A 70 -13.71 -11.46 17.78
C GLU A 70 -12.87 -10.21 17.47
N LEU A 71 -12.14 -10.23 16.36
CA LEU A 71 -11.34 -9.09 15.91
C LEU A 71 -12.22 -7.88 15.56
N GLN A 72 -13.32 -8.08 14.86
CA GLN A 72 -14.25 -7.00 14.50
C GLN A 72 -14.88 -6.31 15.71
N GLN A 73 -15.01 -7.01 16.82
CA GLN A 73 -15.51 -6.46 18.09
C GLN A 73 -14.42 -5.74 18.90
N THR A 74 -13.18 -5.78 18.44
CA THR A 74 -12.05 -5.17 19.12
C THR A 74 -11.92 -3.70 18.77
N LYS A 75 -11.95 -2.84 19.78
CA LYS A 75 -11.73 -1.41 19.64
C LYS A 75 -10.24 -1.10 19.52
N VAL A 76 -9.90 -0.24 18.59
CA VAL A 76 -8.53 0.26 18.37
C VAL A 76 -8.47 1.76 18.60
N ARG A 77 -7.31 2.25 19.07
CA ARG A 77 -7.08 3.66 19.37
C ARG A 77 -5.71 4.11 18.90
N SER A 78 -5.65 5.36 18.47
CA SER A 78 -4.39 6.04 18.15
C SER A 78 -4.60 7.54 18.31
N GLY A 79 -3.83 8.18 19.22
CA GLY A 79 -4.06 9.58 19.57
C GLY A 79 -5.49 9.80 20.07
N ASP A 80 -6.19 10.76 19.49
CA ASP A 80 -7.57 11.09 19.83
C ASP A 80 -8.61 10.28 19.03
N TYR A 81 -8.15 9.41 18.16
CA TYR A 81 -9.03 8.63 17.28
C TYR A 81 -9.27 7.22 17.84
N SER A 82 -10.46 6.73 17.60
CA SER A 82 -10.82 5.34 17.92
C SER A 82 -11.70 4.77 16.81
N SER A 83 -11.65 3.44 16.66
CA SER A 83 -12.44 2.70 15.69
C SER A 83 -12.50 1.24 16.10
N HIS A 84 -12.95 0.38 15.20
CA HIS A 84 -12.91 -1.07 15.36
C HIS A 84 -12.07 -1.68 14.24
N ILE A 85 -11.54 -2.87 14.50
CA ILE A 85 -10.83 -3.64 13.50
C ILE A 85 -11.82 -4.02 12.39
N ALA A 86 -11.40 -3.88 11.14
CA ALA A 86 -12.23 -4.16 9.97
C ALA A 86 -11.82 -5.48 9.31
N SER A 87 -12.80 -6.17 8.71
CA SER A 87 -12.54 -7.25 7.78
C SER A 87 -12.03 -6.70 6.44
N PHE A 88 -11.35 -7.53 5.66
CA PHE A 88 -10.94 -7.15 4.32
C PHE A 88 -12.16 -6.87 3.42
N ASP A 89 -13.22 -7.67 3.54
CA ASP A 89 -14.47 -7.44 2.81
C ASP A 89 -15.05 -6.04 3.07
N GLU A 90 -15.07 -5.63 4.32
CA GLU A 90 -15.56 -4.29 4.71
C GLU A 90 -14.70 -3.17 4.12
N ILE A 91 -13.39 -3.31 4.16
CA ILE A 91 -12.47 -2.34 3.58
C ILE A 91 -12.63 -2.25 2.06
N ILE A 92 -12.77 -3.37 1.36
CA ILE A 92 -13.02 -3.39 -0.08
C ILE A 92 -14.32 -2.63 -0.40
N LYS A 93 -15.37 -2.89 0.36
CA LYS A 93 -16.67 -2.21 0.18
C LYS A 93 -16.55 -0.69 0.34
N ILE A 94 -15.84 -0.24 1.36
CA ILE A 94 -15.62 1.18 1.62
C ILE A 94 -14.73 1.80 0.55
N ALA A 95 -13.68 1.11 0.10
CA ALA A 95 -12.83 1.57 -0.97
C ALA A 95 -13.61 1.78 -2.27
N LYS A 96 -14.46 0.83 -2.64
CA LYS A 96 -15.33 0.95 -3.82
C LYS A 96 -16.30 2.13 -3.71
N LYS A 97 -16.94 2.29 -2.55
CA LYS A 97 -17.88 3.40 -2.30
C LYS A 97 -17.19 4.75 -2.45
N ASN A 98 -15.96 4.87 -2.00
CA ASN A 98 -15.19 6.10 -2.04
C ASN A 98 -14.31 6.24 -3.30
N LYS A 99 -14.38 5.28 -4.22
CA LYS A 99 -13.64 5.28 -5.50
C LYS A 99 -12.13 5.41 -5.32
N ILE A 100 -11.59 4.71 -4.34
CA ILE A 100 -10.15 4.58 -4.12
C ILE A 100 -9.75 3.12 -4.30
N ASP A 101 -8.62 2.87 -4.94
CA ASP A 101 -8.07 1.53 -5.09
C ASP A 101 -7.15 1.18 -3.92
N LEU A 102 -6.85 -0.11 -3.75
CA LEU A 102 -6.05 -0.60 -2.64
C LEU A 102 -4.71 -1.18 -3.13
N LEU A 103 -3.66 -0.88 -2.37
CA LEU A 103 -2.39 -1.59 -2.38
C LEU A 103 -2.40 -2.51 -1.16
N VAL A 104 -2.51 -3.81 -1.39
CA VAL A 104 -2.72 -4.81 -0.36
C VAL A 104 -1.41 -5.49 0.00
N GLU A 105 -0.92 -5.30 1.22
CA GLU A 105 0.22 -6.05 1.73
C GLU A 105 -0.25 -7.33 2.41
N VAL A 106 0.24 -8.47 1.94
CA VAL A 106 -0.01 -9.77 2.55
C VAL A 106 1.03 -10.03 3.62
N LYS A 107 0.60 -10.01 4.89
CA LYS A 107 1.45 -10.27 6.04
C LYS A 107 1.29 -11.71 6.50
N LEU A 108 2.41 -12.38 6.76
CA LEU A 108 2.45 -13.75 7.20
C LEU A 108 2.80 -13.84 8.70
N HIS A 109 2.18 -14.77 9.38
CA HIS A 109 2.50 -15.12 10.78
C HIS A 109 3.15 -16.52 10.91
N GLY A 110 3.24 -17.26 9.80
CA GLY A 110 3.88 -18.58 9.73
C GLY A 110 2.95 -19.78 9.91
N GLY A 111 1.68 -19.53 10.26
CA GLY A 111 0.68 -20.58 10.46
C GLY A 111 -0.50 -20.51 9.50
N GLU A 112 -0.34 -19.84 8.37
CA GLU A 112 -1.38 -19.72 7.36
C GLU A 112 -1.79 -21.09 6.80
N SER A 113 -3.07 -21.21 6.44
CA SER A 113 -3.56 -22.38 5.73
C SER A 113 -2.91 -22.51 4.35
N SER A 114 -2.77 -23.75 3.87
CA SER A 114 -2.13 -24.04 2.58
C SER A 114 -2.85 -23.41 1.38
N ASP A 115 -4.14 -23.13 1.51
CA ASP A 115 -4.98 -22.52 0.47
C ASP A 115 -5.19 -21.01 0.64
N MET A 116 -4.44 -20.37 1.53
CA MET A 116 -4.62 -18.93 1.83
C MET A 116 -4.53 -18.07 0.59
N VAL A 117 -3.52 -18.26 -0.25
CA VAL A 117 -3.33 -17.46 -1.49
C VAL A 117 -4.48 -17.69 -2.45
N GLU A 118 -4.93 -18.92 -2.63
CA GLU A 118 -6.05 -19.25 -3.52
C GLU A 118 -7.34 -18.57 -3.07
N ARG A 119 -7.60 -18.56 -1.76
CA ARG A 119 -8.77 -17.86 -1.19
C ARG A 119 -8.68 -16.36 -1.36
N LEU A 120 -7.50 -15.77 -1.19
CA LEU A 120 -7.27 -14.35 -1.42
C LEU A 120 -7.56 -13.98 -2.87
N VAL A 121 -7.00 -14.71 -3.82
CA VAL A 121 -7.19 -14.46 -5.25
C VAL A 121 -8.66 -14.66 -5.64
N THR A 122 -9.31 -15.69 -5.11
CA THR A 122 -10.75 -15.95 -5.35
C THR A 122 -11.59 -14.75 -4.85
N LEU A 123 -11.27 -14.21 -3.69
CA LEU A 123 -11.95 -13.03 -3.16
C LEU A 123 -11.78 -11.82 -4.09
N LEU A 124 -10.55 -11.55 -4.53
CA LEU A 124 -10.27 -10.41 -5.42
C LEU A 124 -10.96 -10.56 -6.78
N LYS A 125 -11.04 -11.77 -7.32
CA LYS A 125 -11.79 -12.06 -8.55
C LYS A 125 -13.29 -11.83 -8.36
N LYS A 126 -13.86 -12.34 -7.28
CA LYS A 126 -15.27 -12.15 -6.93
C LYS A 126 -15.62 -10.68 -6.84
N GLU A 127 -14.76 -9.89 -6.22
CA GLU A 127 -14.94 -8.45 -6.07
C GLU A 127 -14.61 -7.65 -7.34
N LYS A 128 -14.11 -8.30 -8.39
CA LYS A 128 -13.79 -7.70 -9.69
C LYS A 128 -12.78 -6.56 -9.58
N VAL A 129 -11.75 -6.75 -8.77
CA VAL A 129 -10.70 -5.74 -8.51
C VAL A 129 -9.31 -6.18 -8.95
N THR A 130 -9.16 -7.31 -9.62
CA THR A 130 -7.86 -7.86 -10.03
C THR A 130 -7.11 -7.00 -11.04
N ASP A 131 -7.81 -6.14 -11.78
CA ASP A 131 -7.23 -5.18 -12.73
C ASP A 131 -6.98 -3.79 -12.12
N LYS A 132 -7.37 -3.60 -10.85
CA LYS A 132 -7.31 -2.30 -10.17
C LYS A 132 -6.41 -2.30 -8.95
N TYR A 133 -6.49 -3.36 -8.14
CA TYR A 133 -5.71 -3.47 -6.91
C TYR A 133 -4.30 -3.98 -7.19
N LEU A 134 -3.38 -3.55 -6.34
CA LEU A 134 -2.00 -4.01 -6.31
C LEU A 134 -1.80 -4.88 -5.07
N VAL A 135 -0.99 -5.92 -5.19
CA VAL A 135 -0.68 -6.83 -4.07
C VAL A 135 0.82 -6.89 -3.86
N GLN A 136 1.26 -6.71 -2.65
CA GLN A 136 2.68 -6.74 -2.29
C GLN A 136 2.94 -7.63 -1.07
N SER A 137 4.16 -8.11 -0.94
CA SER A 137 4.60 -8.87 0.22
C SER A 137 6.13 -8.82 0.37
N LEU A 138 6.61 -9.04 1.60
CA LEU A 138 8.02 -9.34 1.89
C LEU A 138 8.40 -10.75 1.45
N ASP A 139 7.40 -11.61 1.27
CA ASP A 139 7.59 -13.03 0.99
C ASP A 139 7.51 -13.31 -0.52
N GLN A 140 8.66 -13.59 -1.14
CA GLN A 140 8.73 -13.89 -2.57
C GLN A 140 7.88 -15.12 -2.97
N PRO A 141 7.86 -16.23 -2.22
CA PRO A 141 7.01 -17.39 -2.55
C PRO A 141 5.52 -17.03 -2.61
N VAL A 142 5.03 -16.18 -1.72
CA VAL A 142 3.62 -15.71 -1.75
C VAL A 142 3.34 -14.96 -3.05
N ILE A 143 4.22 -14.06 -3.45
CA ILE A 143 4.08 -13.30 -4.69
C ILE A 143 4.04 -14.23 -5.90
N GLU A 144 4.91 -15.22 -5.97
CA GLU A 144 4.92 -16.21 -7.06
C GLU A 144 3.62 -17.01 -7.11
N LYS A 145 3.08 -17.42 -5.96
CA LYS A 145 1.80 -18.15 -5.89
C LYS A 145 0.63 -17.27 -6.36
N ILE A 146 0.62 -15.98 -6.00
CA ILE A 146 -0.39 -15.03 -6.45
C ILE A 146 -0.35 -14.90 -7.97
N GLU A 147 0.83 -14.73 -8.55
CA GLU A 147 1.02 -14.63 -10.00
C GLU A 147 0.56 -15.88 -10.74
N GLN A 148 0.83 -17.05 -10.19
CA GLN A 148 0.36 -18.32 -10.75
C GLN A 148 -1.16 -18.45 -10.69
N ALA A 149 -1.78 -17.97 -9.61
CA ALA A 149 -3.23 -18.04 -9.43
C ALA A 149 -3.97 -17.04 -10.33
N ASP A 150 -3.40 -15.84 -10.53
CA ASP A 150 -3.96 -14.83 -11.44
C ASP A 150 -2.84 -13.94 -12.00
N PRO A 151 -2.40 -14.21 -13.24
CA PRO A 151 -1.37 -13.40 -13.89
C PRO A 151 -1.77 -11.95 -14.19
N THR A 152 -3.06 -11.60 -14.09
CA THR A 152 -3.53 -10.23 -14.32
C THR A 152 -3.33 -9.31 -13.11
N LEU A 153 -3.13 -9.89 -11.91
CA LEU A 153 -2.82 -9.09 -10.72
C LEU A 153 -1.42 -8.52 -10.81
N GLU A 154 -1.30 -7.22 -10.61
CA GLU A 154 -0.01 -6.56 -10.46
C GLU A 154 0.55 -6.85 -9.07
N THR A 155 1.75 -7.38 -9.01
CA THR A 155 2.41 -7.80 -7.78
C THR A 155 3.67 -7.02 -7.51
N GLY A 156 3.99 -6.85 -6.23
CA GLY A 156 5.19 -6.17 -5.77
C GLY A 156 5.93 -6.96 -4.69
N ILE A 157 7.25 -6.84 -4.71
CA ILE A 157 8.12 -7.35 -3.66
C ILE A 157 8.64 -6.21 -2.81
N ILE A 158 8.46 -6.34 -1.49
CA ILE A 158 8.99 -5.38 -0.52
C ILE A 158 10.41 -5.78 -0.17
N LEU A 159 11.36 -4.88 -0.36
CA LEU A 159 12.76 -5.10 -0.02
C LEU A 159 13.06 -4.43 1.32
N ALA A 160 13.29 -5.24 2.35
CA ALA A 160 13.49 -4.77 3.72
C ALA A 160 14.89 -4.18 3.98
N LEU A 161 15.87 -4.54 3.14
CA LEU A 161 17.26 -4.13 3.30
C LEU A 161 17.81 -3.55 2.00
N ASN A 162 18.73 -2.60 2.13
CA ASN A 162 19.50 -2.10 0.98
C ASN A 162 20.53 -3.16 0.55
N ILE A 163 20.29 -3.78 -0.59
CA ILE A 163 21.15 -4.82 -1.17
C ILE A 163 22.02 -4.28 -2.31
N GLY A 164 21.90 -2.99 -2.65
CA GLY A 164 22.68 -2.35 -3.73
C GLY A 164 22.24 -2.71 -5.14
N ASN A 165 21.69 -3.90 -5.36
CA ASN A 165 21.23 -4.41 -6.65
C ASN A 165 19.79 -4.87 -6.58
N LEU A 166 19.08 -4.78 -7.73
CA LEU A 166 17.75 -5.35 -7.86
C LEU A 166 17.81 -6.87 -7.76
N PRO A 167 17.06 -7.50 -6.84
CA PRO A 167 16.97 -8.96 -6.81
C PRO A 167 16.25 -9.47 -8.04
N LYS A 168 16.52 -10.72 -8.41
CA LYS A 168 15.80 -11.41 -9.47
C LYS A 168 14.38 -11.71 -8.97
N THR A 169 13.38 -11.12 -9.59
CA THR A 169 11.98 -11.27 -9.21
C THR A 169 11.07 -11.16 -10.42
N SER A 170 9.97 -11.92 -10.40
CA SER A 170 8.89 -11.83 -11.38
C SER A 170 7.89 -10.69 -11.06
N ALA A 171 8.00 -10.08 -9.89
CA ALA A 171 7.09 -9.02 -9.46
C ALA A 171 7.10 -7.82 -10.43
N ASP A 172 5.95 -7.18 -10.61
CA ASP A 172 5.77 -6.03 -11.51
C ASP A 172 6.36 -4.74 -10.95
N PHE A 173 6.42 -4.62 -9.63
CA PHE A 173 7.01 -3.47 -8.97
C PHE A 173 7.83 -3.87 -7.75
N ILE A 174 8.73 -2.99 -7.35
CA ILE A 174 9.53 -3.13 -6.13
C ILE A 174 9.19 -2.01 -5.16
N VAL A 175 9.18 -2.33 -3.88
CA VAL A 175 8.88 -1.38 -2.81
C VAL A 175 10.12 -1.23 -1.94
N LEU A 176 10.67 -0.04 -1.92
CA LEU A 176 11.94 0.27 -1.28
C LEU A 176 11.74 1.29 -0.16
N GLU A 177 12.46 1.10 0.94
CA GLU A 177 12.58 2.16 1.95
C GLU A 177 13.36 3.35 1.38
N ASP A 178 13.00 4.55 1.81
CA ASP A 178 13.62 5.80 1.33
C ASP A 178 15.15 5.76 1.36
N PHE A 179 15.74 5.34 2.46
CA PHE A 179 17.21 5.27 2.62
C PHE A 179 17.87 4.20 1.74
N SER A 180 17.10 3.27 1.16
CA SER A 180 17.62 2.21 0.28
C SER A 180 17.67 2.63 -1.19
N ILE A 181 17.11 3.77 -1.56
CA ILE A 181 17.07 4.24 -2.94
C ILE A 181 18.45 4.71 -3.39
N ASN A 182 18.90 4.18 -4.52
CA ASN A 182 20.10 4.66 -5.19
C ASN A 182 19.89 4.62 -6.71
N LYS A 183 20.73 5.34 -7.44
CA LYS A 183 20.63 5.47 -8.89
C LYS A 183 20.73 4.12 -9.60
N ARG A 184 21.57 3.22 -9.08
CA ARG A 184 21.78 1.88 -9.68
C ARG A 184 20.51 1.04 -9.61
N LEU A 185 19.83 0.99 -8.46
CA LEU A 185 18.56 0.29 -8.31
C LEU A 185 17.47 0.85 -9.23
N LEU A 186 17.36 2.17 -9.32
CA LEU A 186 16.39 2.82 -10.20
C LEU A 186 16.66 2.50 -11.67
N THR A 187 17.92 2.51 -12.08
CA THR A 187 18.31 2.15 -13.45
C THR A 187 18.00 0.68 -13.75
N GLN A 188 18.35 -0.23 -12.86
CA GLN A 188 18.06 -1.66 -13.01
C GLN A 188 16.56 -1.94 -13.07
N ALA A 189 15.77 -1.28 -12.23
CA ALA A 189 14.32 -1.42 -12.23
C ALA A 189 13.74 -1.00 -13.59
N LYS A 190 14.16 0.14 -14.12
CA LYS A 190 13.73 0.64 -15.42
C LYS A 190 14.13 -0.32 -16.56
N GLN A 191 15.37 -0.82 -16.55
CA GLN A 191 15.85 -1.79 -17.54
C GLN A 191 15.07 -3.11 -17.52
N ASN A 192 14.53 -3.49 -16.37
CA ASN A 192 13.72 -4.71 -16.20
C ASN A 192 12.21 -4.43 -16.24
N ASN A 193 11.79 -3.26 -16.65
CA ASN A 193 10.38 -2.84 -16.71
C ASN A 193 9.65 -2.98 -15.37
N LYS A 194 10.35 -2.71 -14.28
CA LYS A 194 9.78 -2.71 -12.91
C LYS A 194 9.43 -1.30 -12.49
N MET A 195 8.23 -1.09 -11.96
CA MET A 195 7.89 0.14 -11.25
C MET A 195 8.59 0.18 -9.89
N VAL A 196 8.79 1.37 -9.36
CA VAL A 196 9.41 1.58 -8.04
C VAL A 196 8.47 2.42 -7.18
N PHE A 197 8.11 1.87 -6.03
CA PHE A 197 7.41 2.59 -4.96
C PHE A 197 8.35 2.80 -3.79
N VAL A 198 8.26 3.95 -3.16
CA VAL A 198 9.14 4.33 -2.04
C VAL A 198 8.30 4.55 -0.78
N TRP A 199 8.72 3.97 0.34
CA TRP A 199 8.08 4.10 1.64
C TRP A 199 9.08 4.32 2.77
N THR A 200 8.79 4.94 3.85
CA THR A 200 7.64 5.82 4.05
C THR A 200 8.14 7.24 3.85
N VAL A 201 7.58 7.95 2.88
CA VAL A 201 8.04 9.29 2.51
C VAL A 201 7.14 10.32 3.18
N ASN A 202 7.64 10.93 4.25
CA ASN A 202 6.86 11.83 5.10
C ASN A 202 7.36 13.27 5.09
N LYS A 203 8.57 13.51 4.61
CA LYS A 203 9.17 14.85 4.56
C LYS A 203 8.88 15.52 3.22
N GLU A 204 8.45 16.77 3.28
CA GLU A 204 8.12 17.56 2.09
C GLU A 204 9.25 17.61 1.06
N LYS A 205 10.49 17.80 1.52
CA LYS A 205 11.68 17.82 0.64
C LYS A 205 11.87 16.50 -0.11
N LEU A 206 11.61 15.37 0.56
CA LEU A 206 11.69 14.05 -0.06
C LEU A 206 10.55 13.85 -1.06
N MET A 207 9.34 14.26 -0.73
CA MET A 207 8.23 14.22 -1.66
C MET A 207 8.54 15.00 -2.93
N GLN A 208 9.05 16.22 -2.81
CA GLN A 208 9.44 17.06 -3.94
C GLN A 208 10.54 16.41 -4.77
N MET A 209 11.54 15.81 -4.13
CA MET A 209 12.64 15.11 -4.81
C MET A 209 12.13 13.93 -5.63
N TYR A 210 11.27 13.09 -5.06
CA TYR A 210 10.71 11.93 -5.75
C TYR A 210 9.75 12.32 -6.87
N LEU A 211 8.99 13.40 -6.70
CA LEU A 211 8.16 13.96 -7.78
C LEU A 211 9.02 14.41 -8.96
N ARG A 212 10.13 15.10 -8.70
CA ARG A 212 11.08 15.52 -9.75
C ARG A 212 11.72 14.33 -10.47
N LYS A 213 12.03 13.26 -9.73
CA LYS A 213 12.58 12.02 -10.29
C LYS A 213 11.55 11.17 -11.01
N ASN A 214 10.28 11.57 -10.96
CA ASN A 214 9.16 10.84 -11.56
C ASN A 214 9.10 9.37 -11.10
N ILE A 215 9.32 9.13 -9.81
CA ILE A 215 9.16 7.81 -9.21
C ILE A 215 7.71 7.33 -9.41
N ASP A 216 7.49 6.02 -9.52
CA ASP A 216 6.16 5.49 -9.85
C ASP A 216 5.15 5.65 -8.71
N GLY A 217 5.58 5.55 -7.47
CA GLY A 217 4.70 5.74 -6.32
C GLY A 217 5.42 6.18 -5.06
N ILE A 218 4.74 7.01 -4.28
CA ILE A 218 5.14 7.46 -2.95
C ILE A 218 4.12 6.92 -1.93
N ILE A 219 4.59 6.15 -0.97
CA ILE A 219 3.78 5.66 0.15
C ILE A 219 4.07 6.58 1.35
N THR A 220 3.03 7.24 1.87
CA THR A 220 3.18 8.32 2.84
C THR A 220 2.09 8.29 3.93
N ASN A 221 2.45 8.77 5.13
CA ASN A 221 1.50 9.05 6.20
C ASN A 221 0.77 10.39 6.02
N TYR A 222 1.19 11.20 5.04
CA TYR A 222 0.66 12.55 4.77
C TYR A 222 0.11 12.66 3.35
N PRO A 223 -0.96 11.90 3.02
CA PRO A 223 -1.45 11.86 1.65
C PRO A 223 -1.94 13.21 1.14
N LYS A 224 -2.62 13.99 1.96
CA LYS A 224 -3.11 15.33 1.59
C LYS A 224 -1.95 16.25 1.17
N LYS A 225 -0.87 16.27 1.95
CA LYS A 225 0.31 17.07 1.64
C LYS A 225 0.98 16.62 0.35
N ALA A 226 1.12 15.31 0.16
CA ALA A 226 1.71 14.75 -1.06
C ALA A 226 0.90 15.10 -2.31
N ILE A 227 -0.43 15.06 -2.21
CA ILE A 227 -1.33 15.46 -3.30
C ILE A 227 -1.17 16.95 -3.62
N GLU A 228 -1.15 17.82 -2.62
CA GLU A 228 -0.95 19.26 -2.80
C GLU A 228 0.37 19.55 -3.54
N LEU A 229 1.45 18.89 -3.13
CA LEU A 229 2.76 19.05 -3.77
C LEU A 229 2.77 18.51 -5.21
N ARG A 230 2.12 17.39 -5.46
CA ARG A 230 2.01 16.85 -6.81
C ARG A 230 1.23 17.78 -7.74
N GLU A 231 0.13 18.34 -7.29
CA GLU A 231 -0.66 19.31 -8.05
C GLU A 231 0.17 20.56 -8.38
N SER A 232 0.85 21.11 -7.39
CA SER A 232 1.74 22.27 -7.57
C SER A 232 2.88 21.98 -8.54
N PHE A 233 3.49 20.79 -8.47
CA PHE A 233 4.52 20.33 -9.38
C PHE A 233 3.99 20.26 -10.82
N ASN A 234 2.82 19.68 -11.03
CA ASN A 234 2.21 19.53 -12.35
C ASN A 234 1.83 20.90 -12.97
N GLU A 235 1.35 21.85 -12.19
CA GLU A 235 1.06 23.22 -12.63
C GLU A 235 2.32 23.94 -13.08
N ASN A 236 3.40 23.86 -12.30
CA ASN A 236 4.68 24.48 -12.64
C ASN A 236 5.30 23.87 -13.90
N ASP A 237 5.22 22.56 -14.06
CA ASP A 237 5.73 21.86 -15.24
C ASP A 237 4.94 22.27 -16.50
N SER A 238 3.62 22.36 -16.42
CA SER A 238 2.74 22.82 -17.48
C SER A 238 3.04 24.27 -17.89
N LEU A 239 3.26 25.15 -16.93
CA LEU A 239 3.62 26.54 -17.18
C LEU A 239 4.96 26.65 -17.89
N ARG A 240 5.96 25.90 -17.43
CA ARG A 240 7.28 25.84 -18.04
C ARG A 240 7.19 25.38 -19.49
N SER A 241 6.48 24.31 -19.77
CA SER A 241 6.28 23.80 -21.14
C SER A 241 5.63 24.83 -22.06
N ARG A 242 4.64 25.58 -21.56
CA ARG A 242 4.00 26.66 -22.34
C ARG A 242 4.96 27.80 -22.66
N ILE A 243 5.83 28.15 -21.74
CA ILE A 243 6.85 29.19 -21.93
C ILE A 243 7.88 28.72 -22.96
N GLU A 244 8.41 27.50 -22.81
CA GLU A 244 9.38 26.93 -23.73
C GLU A 244 8.81 26.86 -25.15
N ASN A 245 7.57 26.39 -25.32
CA ASN A 245 6.89 26.36 -26.62
C ASN A 245 6.70 27.75 -27.23
N ARG A 246 6.48 28.79 -26.44
CA ARG A 246 6.37 30.17 -26.92
C ARG A 246 7.71 30.77 -27.33
N LEU A 247 8.78 30.33 -26.69
CA LEU A 247 10.14 30.81 -26.96
C LEU A 247 10.85 30.01 -28.07
N GLY A 248 10.24 28.93 -28.54
CA GLY A 248 10.76 28.14 -29.68
C GLY A 248 11.93 27.22 -29.30
N PHE A 249 12.01 26.79 -28.03
CA PHE A 249 12.96 25.77 -27.58
C PHE A 249 12.33 24.37 -27.59
#